data_0ea0ae096c78f01f48b82cf132b69859
#
_entry.id   0ea0ae096c78f01f48b82cf132b69859
#
_cell.length_a   1.000
_cell.length_b   1.000
_cell.length_c   1.000
_cell.angle_alpha   90.00
_cell.angle_beta   90.00
_cell.angle_gamma   90.00
#
_symmetry.space_group_name_H-M   'P 1'
#
loop_
_entity.id
_entity.type
_entity.pdbx_description
1 polymer ?
#
loop_
_entity_poly.entity_id
_entity_poly.type
_entity_poly.pdbx_seq_one_letter_code
_entity_poly.pdbx_strand_id
1 'polypeptide(L)'
;MRAQSCYKGTFMPKKAKRGPAWGKLVAIAVVIAALAAAWRWTPLADIVTVENILHWTRAVRGTWWAPIAMVAVYTPASLILLPRPLLTLVSVLSFGVLFGLLWATLGVLTAALATYGLGRLMKRETARRIAGDNFDKIAKMLRDHGIVAVFGANMLPTPPFSVQNIIAGAARIPLWQFMLGTFLALLPGMVAWSVFGDQLAHAMDESGKVNYWLVGAAVVLLAGFTFLARRWLAKRLK
;
A
#
# COMPACT_ATOMS: atom_id res chain seq x y z
N MET A 1 -32.87 -51.07 32.54
CA MET A 1 -33.00 -51.29 31.10
C MET A 1 -33.73 -50.14 30.48
N ARG A 2 -33.03 -49.30 29.70
CA ARG A 2 -33.45 -48.68 28.45
C ARG A 2 -32.41 -47.68 27.99
N ALA A 3 -32.09 -47.84 26.77
CA ALA A 3 -30.98 -47.36 26.02
C ALA A 3 -30.89 -45.85 25.84
N GLN A 4 -29.68 -45.31 25.96
CA GLN A 4 -29.32 -43.99 25.52
C GLN A 4 -29.05 -44.06 24.01
N SER A 5 -29.88 -43.34 23.24
CA SER A 5 -29.74 -43.13 21.81
C SER A 5 -28.76 -41.98 21.55
N CYS A 6 -27.59 -42.34 20.99
CA CYS A 6 -26.60 -41.40 20.46
C CYS A 6 -27.18 -40.54 19.34
N TYR A 7 -27.18 -39.23 19.52
CA TYR A 7 -27.33 -38.25 18.44
C TYR A 7 -25.96 -37.81 17.91
N LYS A 8 -25.42 -38.59 16.96
CA LYS A 8 -24.27 -38.18 16.14
C LYS A 8 -24.77 -37.24 15.05
N GLY A 9 -24.89 -35.95 15.34
CA GLY A 9 -25.03 -34.91 14.33
C GLY A 9 -23.69 -34.62 13.70
N THR A 10 -23.39 -35.24 12.57
CA THR A 10 -22.22 -34.93 11.73
C THR A 10 -22.41 -33.56 11.12
N PHE A 11 -21.79 -32.53 11.72
CA PHE A 11 -21.75 -31.18 11.18
C PHE A 11 -20.76 -31.15 10.01
N MET A 12 -21.22 -31.50 8.81
CA MET A 12 -20.43 -31.28 7.59
C MET A 12 -20.39 -29.77 7.30
N PRO A 13 -19.21 -29.14 7.22
CA PRO A 13 -19.14 -27.76 6.80
C PRO A 13 -19.57 -27.68 5.32
N LYS A 14 -20.65 -26.94 5.03
CA LYS A 14 -21.07 -26.61 3.65
C LYS A 14 -19.85 -26.01 2.93
N LYS A 15 -19.29 -26.74 1.96
CA LYS A 15 -18.33 -26.23 0.99
C LYS A 15 -18.98 -25.03 0.30
N ALA A 16 -18.54 -23.83 0.61
CA ALA A 16 -18.90 -22.63 -0.12
C ALA A 16 -18.56 -22.86 -1.60
N LYS A 17 -19.56 -22.87 -2.46
CA LYS A 17 -19.37 -22.93 -3.92
C LYS A 17 -18.50 -21.73 -4.31
N ARG A 18 -17.23 -22.01 -4.66
CA ARG A 18 -16.36 -21.03 -5.33
C ARG A 18 -17.04 -20.73 -6.67
N GLY A 19 -17.69 -19.60 -6.78
CA GLY A 19 -18.20 -19.09 -8.05
C GLY A 19 -17.05 -19.02 -9.07
N PRO A 20 -17.35 -19.14 -10.37
CA PRO A 20 -16.34 -19.23 -11.42
C PRO A 20 -15.39 -18.05 -11.34
N ALA A 21 -14.08 -18.32 -11.49
CA ALA A 21 -13.01 -17.33 -11.42
C ALA A 21 -13.20 -16.16 -12.42
N TRP A 22 -13.95 -16.38 -13.47
CA TRP A 22 -14.35 -15.41 -14.49
C TRP A 22 -15.11 -14.20 -13.94
N GLY A 23 -15.99 -14.36 -12.95
CA GLY A 23 -16.69 -13.26 -12.32
C GLY A 23 -15.76 -12.27 -11.62
N LYS A 24 -14.68 -12.79 -11.04
CA LYS A 24 -13.63 -11.95 -10.42
C LYS A 24 -12.79 -11.24 -11.47
N LEU A 25 -12.46 -11.91 -12.58
CA LEU A 25 -11.73 -11.31 -13.69
C LEU A 25 -12.56 -10.22 -14.38
N VAL A 26 -13.84 -10.46 -14.60
CA VAL A 26 -14.78 -9.46 -15.14
C VAL A 26 -14.90 -8.27 -14.18
N ALA A 27 -15.06 -8.51 -12.88
CA ALA A 27 -15.12 -7.43 -11.89
C ALA A 27 -13.83 -6.59 -11.86
N ILE A 28 -12.66 -7.23 -11.94
CA ILE A 28 -11.37 -6.54 -12.02
C ILE A 28 -11.29 -5.74 -13.34
N ALA A 29 -11.68 -6.33 -14.47
CA ALA A 29 -11.68 -5.66 -15.75
C ALA A 29 -12.63 -4.45 -15.77
N VAL A 30 -13.83 -4.58 -15.18
CA VAL A 30 -14.79 -3.47 -15.02
C VAL A 30 -14.23 -2.37 -14.13
N VAL A 31 -13.57 -2.71 -13.02
CA VAL A 31 -12.93 -1.73 -12.14
C VAL A 31 -11.79 -1.01 -12.87
N ILE A 32 -10.95 -1.74 -13.61
CA ILE A 32 -9.88 -1.14 -14.41
C ILE A 32 -10.46 -0.24 -15.50
N ALA A 33 -11.50 -0.70 -16.21
CA ALA A 33 -12.18 0.10 -17.23
C ALA A 33 -12.85 1.35 -16.64
N ALA A 34 -13.49 1.23 -15.47
CA ALA A 34 -14.09 2.37 -14.77
C ALA A 34 -13.03 3.37 -14.29
N LEU A 35 -11.89 2.90 -13.78
CA LEU A 35 -10.75 3.75 -13.42
C LEU A 35 -10.14 4.42 -14.65
N ALA A 36 -9.99 3.71 -15.76
CA ALA A 36 -9.49 4.28 -17.01
C ALA A 36 -10.48 5.31 -17.61
N ALA A 37 -11.78 5.03 -17.54
CA ALA A 37 -12.82 5.95 -17.95
C ALA A 37 -12.87 7.19 -17.05
N ALA A 38 -12.81 7.00 -15.73
CA ALA A 38 -12.73 8.10 -14.77
C ALA A 38 -11.47 8.95 -15.02
N TRP A 39 -10.34 8.34 -15.31
CA TRP A 39 -9.10 9.04 -15.67
C TRP A 39 -9.27 9.85 -16.96
N ARG A 40 -9.93 9.29 -17.98
CA ARG A 40 -10.12 9.94 -19.30
C ARG A 40 -11.13 11.10 -19.25
N TRP A 41 -12.14 11.01 -18.40
CA TRP A 41 -13.25 11.98 -18.36
C TRP A 41 -13.20 12.95 -17.18
N THR A 42 -12.22 12.82 -16.30
CA THR A 42 -11.99 13.80 -15.22
C THR A 42 -10.88 14.75 -15.63
N PRO A 43 -10.96 16.04 -15.28
CA PRO A 43 -9.89 17.03 -15.49
C PRO A 43 -8.59 16.67 -14.76
N LEU A 44 -8.58 15.57 -14.00
CA LEU A 44 -7.38 15.01 -13.36
C LEU A 44 -6.32 14.61 -14.38
N ALA A 45 -6.70 14.15 -15.56
CA ALA A 45 -5.75 13.81 -16.62
C ALA A 45 -4.98 15.04 -17.12
N ASP A 46 -5.66 16.20 -17.21
CA ASP A 46 -5.08 17.46 -17.64
C ASP A 46 -4.25 18.11 -16.53
N ILE A 47 -4.59 17.84 -15.26
CA ILE A 47 -3.88 18.33 -14.09
C ILE A 47 -2.60 17.52 -13.81
N VAL A 48 -2.65 16.20 -14.01
CA VAL A 48 -1.53 15.26 -13.75
C VAL A 48 -0.73 15.00 -15.04
N THR A 49 -0.45 16.02 -15.81
CA THR A 49 0.52 15.94 -16.92
C THR A 49 1.94 16.01 -16.37
N VAL A 50 2.88 15.39 -17.09
CA VAL A 50 4.30 15.45 -16.73
C VAL A 50 4.78 16.89 -16.62
N GLU A 51 4.31 17.76 -17.53
CA GLU A 51 4.63 19.18 -17.56
C GLU A 51 4.13 19.92 -16.31
N ASN A 52 2.89 19.69 -15.87
CA ASN A 52 2.34 20.30 -14.67
C ASN A 52 3.07 19.80 -13.41
N ILE A 53 3.38 18.52 -13.34
CA ILE A 53 4.18 17.96 -12.23
C ILE A 53 5.54 18.64 -12.17
N LEU A 54 6.22 18.81 -13.29
CA LEU A 54 7.51 19.50 -13.36
C LEU A 54 7.39 20.97 -13.00
N HIS A 55 6.35 21.64 -13.48
CA HIS A 55 6.09 23.03 -13.13
C HIS A 55 5.89 23.19 -11.62
N TRP A 56 5.07 22.35 -11.01
CA TRP A 56 4.85 22.37 -9.55
C TRP A 56 6.11 22.01 -8.78
N THR A 57 6.86 21.00 -9.21
CA THR A 57 8.11 20.63 -8.55
C THR A 57 9.14 21.75 -8.60
N ARG A 58 9.22 22.51 -9.71
CA ARG A 58 10.09 23.70 -9.82
C ARG A 58 9.62 24.85 -8.94
N ALA A 59 8.31 25.11 -8.91
CA ALA A 59 7.72 26.17 -8.09
C ALA A 59 7.90 25.93 -6.58
N VAL A 60 7.99 24.68 -6.16
CA VAL A 60 8.11 24.25 -4.76
C VAL A 60 9.58 24.11 -4.34
N ARG A 61 10.52 23.97 -5.30
CA ARG A 61 11.96 23.87 -5.01
C ARG A 61 12.44 25.14 -4.28
N GLY A 62 13.10 24.94 -3.13
CA GLY A 62 13.67 26.01 -2.33
C GLY A 62 12.72 26.68 -1.33
N THR A 63 11.45 26.28 -1.28
CA THR A 63 10.53 26.78 -0.25
C THR A 63 10.60 25.91 1.01
N TRP A 64 10.74 26.54 2.17
CA TRP A 64 10.91 25.84 3.46
C TRP A 64 9.69 25.02 3.89
N TRP A 65 8.49 25.41 3.47
CA TRP A 65 7.24 24.70 3.80
C TRP A 65 6.93 23.51 2.88
N ALA A 66 7.60 23.41 1.74
CA ALA A 66 7.33 22.39 0.73
C ALA A 66 7.45 20.94 1.24
N PRO A 67 8.47 20.60 2.03
CA PRO A 67 8.57 19.27 2.64
C PRO A 67 7.38 18.96 3.55
N ILE A 68 6.93 19.93 4.33
CA ILE A 68 5.78 19.79 5.24
C ILE A 68 4.50 19.58 4.45
N ALA A 69 4.28 20.35 3.39
CA ALA A 69 3.14 20.19 2.50
C ALA A 69 3.15 18.80 1.83
N MET A 70 4.32 18.34 1.40
CA MET A 70 4.48 17.00 0.81
C MET A 70 4.03 15.91 1.80
N VAL A 71 4.50 15.95 3.04
CA VAL A 71 4.08 15.02 4.10
C VAL A 71 2.58 15.12 4.36
N ALA A 72 2.02 16.33 4.40
CA ALA A 72 0.60 16.55 4.65
C ALA A 72 -0.30 15.98 3.53
N VAL A 73 0.11 16.09 2.27
CA VAL A 73 -0.63 15.60 1.10
C VAL A 73 -0.73 14.06 1.09
N TYR A 74 0.23 13.33 1.67
CA TYR A 74 0.16 11.86 1.71
C TYR A 74 -1.06 11.33 2.44
N THR A 75 -1.53 12.01 3.48
CA THR A 75 -2.69 11.56 4.25
C THR A 75 -3.99 11.58 3.43
N PRO A 76 -4.46 12.71 2.87
CA PRO A 76 -5.64 12.74 2.03
C PRO A 76 -5.47 11.89 0.77
N ALA A 77 -4.30 11.90 0.13
CA ALA A 77 -4.02 11.08 -1.04
C ALA A 77 -4.17 9.58 -0.76
N SER A 78 -3.74 9.11 0.41
CA SER A 78 -3.92 7.72 0.83
C SER A 78 -5.40 7.38 1.06
N LEU A 79 -6.23 8.32 1.51
CA LEU A 79 -7.65 8.09 1.73
C LEU A 79 -8.43 7.99 0.40
N ILE A 80 -8.06 8.79 -0.61
CA ILE A 80 -8.65 8.72 -1.96
C ILE A 80 -8.01 7.65 -2.84
N LEU A 81 -7.18 6.76 -2.26
CA LEU A 81 -6.52 5.64 -2.93
C LEU A 81 -5.57 6.04 -4.06
N LEU A 82 -4.99 7.24 -4.00
CA LEU A 82 -3.99 7.68 -4.98
C LEU A 82 -2.78 6.73 -4.96
N PRO A 83 -2.23 6.34 -6.14
CA PRO A 83 -1.06 5.48 -6.19
C PRO A 83 0.15 6.13 -5.50
N ARG A 84 0.61 5.53 -4.40
CA ARG A 84 1.79 6.00 -3.63
C ARG A 84 3.06 6.19 -4.46
N PRO A 85 3.36 5.34 -5.47
CA PRO A 85 4.50 5.55 -6.34
C PRO A 85 4.54 6.94 -6.98
N LEU A 86 3.38 7.50 -7.36
CA LEU A 86 3.30 8.85 -7.94
C LEU A 86 3.75 9.91 -6.94
N LEU A 87 3.31 9.82 -5.69
CA LEU A 87 3.73 10.76 -4.65
C LEU A 87 5.22 10.65 -4.35
N THR A 88 5.76 9.42 -4.33
CA THR A 88 7.20 9.20 -4.15
C THR A 88 7.98 9.80 -5.32
N LEU A 89 7.51 9.61 -6.55
CA LEU A 89 8.11 10.18 -7.75
C LEU A 89 8.12 11.72 -7.68
N VAL A 90 6.98 12.34 -7.37
CA VAL A 90 6.87 13.80 -7.19
C VAL A 90 7.83 14.29 -6.11
N SER A 91 7.94 13.57 -5.00
CA SER A 91 8.87 13.90 -3.91
C SER A 91 10.32 13.87 -4.37
N VAL A 92 10.71 12.83 -5.11
CA VAL A 92 12.08 12.66 -5.63
C VAL A 92 12.40 13.73 -6.68
N LEU A 93 11.49 14.01 -7.60
CA LEU A 93 11.65 15.04 -8.62
C LEU A 93 11.75 16.45 -8.00
N SER A 94 11.06 16.68 -6.86
CA SER A 94 11.06 17.99 -6.17
C SER A 94 12.32 18.20 -5.33
N PHE A 95 12.74 17.21 -4.56
CA PHE A 95 13.74 17.34 -3.50
C PHE A 95 15.04 16.53 -3.76
N GLY A 96 15.10 15.82 -4.89
CA GLY A 96 16.19 14.88 -5.20
C GLY A 96 16.01 13.54 -4.48
N VAL A 97 16.92 12.60 -4.76
CA VAL A 97 16.80 11.19 -4.32
C VAL A 97 16.74 11.08 -2.80
N LEU A 98 17.72 11.63 -2.09
CA LEU A 98 17.85 11.44 -0.64
C LEU A 98 16.73 12.14 0.14
N PHE A 99 16.57 13.45 -0.10
CA PHE A 99 15.53 14.22 0.59
C PHE A 99 14.12 13.84 0.12
N GLY A 100 13.95 13.53 -1.17
CA GLY A 100 12.69 13.04 -1.70
C GLY A 100 12.27 11.72 -1.08
N LEU A 101 13.20 10.77 -0.94
CA LEU A 101 12.95 9.50 -0.25
C LEU A 101 12.62 9.74 1.23
N LEU A 102 13.34 10.63 1.91
CA LEU A 102 13.11 10.96 3.32
C LEU A 102 11.68 11.52 3.52
N TRP A 103 11.31 12.54 2.75
CA TRP A 103 9.99 13.19 2.86
C TRP A 103 8.85 12.27 2.43
N ALA A 104 9.06 11.46 1.39
CA ALA A 104 8.10 10.44 0.98
C ALA A 104 7.91 9.39 2.09
N THR A 105 9.00 8.95 2.74
CA THR A 105 8.92 7.99 3.86
C THR A 105 8.15 8.58 5.04
N LEU A 106 8.46 9.81 5.44
CA LEU A 106 7.74 10.50 6.50
C LEU A 106 6.26 10.69 6.14
N GLY A 107 5.96 11.05 4.88
CA GLY A 107 4.60 11.21 4.40
C GLY A 107 3.79 9.91 4.46
N VAL A 108 4.35 8.80 3.98
CA VAL A 108 3.69 7.48 4.04
C VAL A 108 3.48 7.03 5.48
N LEU A 109 4.46 7.22 6.36
CA LEU A 109 4.35 6.84 7.76
C LEU A 109 3.33 7.71 8.50
N THR A 110 3.26 9.01 8.20
CA THR A 110 2.24 9.91 8.74
C THR A 110 0.84 9.51 8.27
N ALA A 111 0.66 9.19 6.98
CA ALA A 111 -0.60 8.68 6.45
C ALA A 111 -0.98 7.32 7.08
N ALA A 112 0.00 6.44 7.29
CA ALA A 112 -0.20 5.18 7.99
C ALA A 112 -0.66 5.40 9.43
N LEU A 113 -0.02 6.31 10.15
CA LEU A 113 -0.37 6.69 11.52
C LEU A 113 -1.78 7.28 11.60
N ALA A 114 -2.13 8.20 10.71
CA ALA A 114 -3.45 8.82 10.66
C ALA A 114 -4.56 7.78 10.41
N THR A 115 -4.38 6.91 9.41
CA THR A 115 -5.36 5.87 9.07
C THR A 115 -5.43 4.76 10.13
N TYR A 116 -4.30 4.40 10.76
CA TYR A 116 -4.28 3.54 11.94
C TYR A 116 -5.02 4.18 13.12
N GLY A 117 -4.78 5.46 13.39
CA GLY A 117 -5.49 6.23 14.43
C GLY A 117 -7.00 6.24 14.21
N LEU A 118 -7.45 6.49 12.98
CA LEU A 118 -8.87 6.38 12.63
C LEU A 118 -9.42 4.98 12.96
N GLY A 119 -8.71 3.92 12.58
CA GLY A 119 -9.09 2.56 12.93
C GLY A 119 -9.17 2.30 14.43
N ARG A 120 -8.25 2.88 15.21
CA ARG A 120 -8.22 2.74 16.66
C ARG A 120 -9.37 3.44 17.38
N LEU A 121 -9.86 4.55 16.80
CA LEU A 121 -11.02 5.32 17.28
C LEU A 121 -12.35 4.71 16.86
N MET A 122 -12.36 3.93 15.77
CA MET A 122 -13.58 3.30 15.26
C MET A 122 -14.04 2.14 16.16
N LYS A 123 -15.38 1.95 16.22
CA LYS A 123 -15.96 0.71 16.75
C LYS A 123 -15.59 -0.47 15.86
N ARG A 124 -15.34 -1.62 16.46
CA ARG A 124 -14.94 -2.84 15.74
C ARG A 124 -15.94 -3.24 14.63
N GLU A 125 -17.23 -3.00 14.87
CA GLU A 125 -18.30 -3.27 13.89
C GLU A 125 -18.14 -2.41 12.64
N THR A 126 -17.78 -1.13 12.80
CA THR A 126 -17.53 -0.20 11.68
C THR A 126 -16.32 -0.63 10.88
N ALA A 127 -15.23 -0.96 11.57
CA ALA A 127 -14.01 -1.46 10.92
C ALA A 127 -14.25 -2.78 10.16
N ARG A 128 -15.09 -3.68 10.71
CA ARG A 128 -15.51 -4.91 10.05
C ARG A 128 -16.32 -4.64 8.78
N ARG A 129 -17.22 -3.64 8.79
CA ARG A 129 -17.97 -3.24 7.58
C ARG A 129 -17.07 -2.73 6.46
N ILE A 130 -16.04 -1.94 6.81
CA ILE A 130 -15.07 -1.41 5.85
C ILE A 130 -14.17 -2.52 5.27
N ALA A 131 -13.72 -3.43 6.13
CA ALA A 131 -12.77 -4.48 5.77
C ALA A 131 -13.42 -5.76 5.21
N GLY A 132 -14.76 -5.90 5.36
CA GLY A 132 -15.51 -7.07 4.90
C GLY A 132 -15.23 -8.35 5.71
N ASP A 133 -15.56 -9.50 5.14
CA ASP A 133 -15.54 -10.83 5.78
C ASP A 133 -14.15 -11.26 6.26
N ASN A 134 -13.09 -10.67 5.72
CA ASN A 134 -11.71 -11.01 6.08
C ASN A 134 -11.20 -10.28 7.35
N PHE A 135 -11.98 -9.35 7.92
CA PHE A 135 -11.55 -8.54 9.07
C PHE A 135 -10.99 -9.38 10.22
N ASP A 136 -11.77 -10.36 10.71
CA ASP A 136 -11.39 -11.14 11.88
C ASP A 136 -10.15 -12.02 11.62
N LYS A 137 -10.03 -12.55 10.40
CA LYS A 137 -8.86 -13.33 9.98
C LYS A 137 -7.61 -12.48 9.95
N ILE A 138 -7.68 -11.30 9.33
CA ILE A 138 -6.55 -10.36 9.27
C ILE A 138 -6.21 -9.84 10.67
N ALA A 139 -7.21 -9.42 11.45
CA ALA A 139 -7.01 -8.93 12.79
C ALA A 139 -6.39 -9.97 13.73
N LYS A 140 -6.77 -11.24 13.60
CA LYS A 140 -6.15 -12.35 14.33
C LYS A 140 -4.69 -12.52 13.92
N MET A 141 -4.42 -12.65 12.62
CA MET A 141 -3.06 -12.79 12.09
C MET A 141 -2.14 -11.67 12.56
N LEU A 142 -2.64 -10.43 12.52
CA LEU A 142 -1.89 -9.26 12.95
C LEU A 142 -1.58 -9.27 14.46
N ARG A 143 -2.50 -9.75 15.31
CA ARG A 143 -2.27 -9.88 16.75
C ARG A 143 -1.28 -10.99 17.09
N ASP A 144 -1.40 -12.13 16.41
CA ASP A 144 -0.62 -13.32 16.73
C ASP A 144 0.85 -13.19 16.28
N HIS A 145 1.11 -12.46 15.17
CA HIS A 145 2.44 -12.37 14.55
C HIS A 145 3.04 -10.94 14.53
N GLY A 146 2.34 -9.93 15.03
CA GLY A 146 2.86 -8.57 15.21
C GLY A 146 3.53 -7.98 13.96
N ILE A 147 4.83 -7.62 14.06
CA ILE A 147 5.62 -6.99 12.99
C ILE A 147 5.60 -7.84 11.71
N VAL A 148 5.75 -9.16 11.83
CA VAL A 148 5.82 -10.08 10.68
C VAL A 148 4.51 -10.06 9.90
N ALA A 149 3.38 -10.00 10.60
CA ALA A 149 2.07 -9.96 9.97
C ALA A 149 1.79 -8.61 9.30
N VAL A 150 2.19 -7.48 9.92
CA VAL A 150 2.09 -6.14 9.31
C VAL A 150 2.97 -6.06 8.06
N PHE A 151 4.20 -6.55 8.14
CA PHE A 151 5.10 -6.65 7.01
C PHE A 151 4.48 -7.48 5.88
N GLY A 152 3.98 -8.68 6.23
CA GLY A 152 3.35 -9.59 5.27
C GLY A 152 2.08 -9.02 4.63
N ALA A 153 1.24 -8.34 5.40
CA ALA A 153 0.04 -7.70 4.89
C ALA A 153 0.37 -6.65 3.81
N ASN A 154 1.46 -5.89 3.99
CA ASN A 154 1.92 -4.91 3.00
C ASN A 154 2.58 -5.55 1.76
N MET A 155 3.10 -6.80 1.86
CA MET A 155 3.74 -7.54 0.76
C MET A 155 2.76 -8.37 -0.08
N LEU A 156 1.59 -8.67 0.46
CA LEU A 156 0.57 -9.46 -0.23
C LEU A 156 -0.41 -8.54 -0.98
N PRO A 157 -1.00 -8.99 -2.11
CA PRO A 157 -2.09 -8.29 -2.77
C PRO A 157 -3.37 -8.41 -1.94
N THR A 158 -3.41 -7.67 -0.87
CA THR A 158 -4.48 -7.62 0.13
C THR A 158 -5.29 -6.33 -0.06
N PRO A 159 -6.24 -5.99 0.83
CA PRO A 159 -6.99 -4.74 0.74
C PRO A 159 -6.12 -3.49 0.58
N PRO A 160 -6.67 -2.38 0.09
CA PRO A 160 -5.94 -1.11 -0.02
C PRO A 160 -5.22 -0.72 1.27
N PHE A 161 -4.09 -0.02 1.14
CA PHE A 161 -3.23 0.38 2.26
C PHE A 161 -3.99 1.04 3.42
N SER A 162 -4.89 1.97 3.12
CA SER A 162 -5.69 2.65 4.15
C SER A 162 -6.59 1.68 4.92
N VAL A 163 -7.17 0.69 4.21
CA VAL A 163 -8.01 -0.34 4.83
C VAL A 163 -7.19 -1.24 5.74
N GLN A 164 -5.98 -1.65 5.32
CA GLN A 164 -5.08 -2.46 6.15
C GLN A 164 -4.70 -1.73 7.44
N ASN A 165 -4.39 -0.43 7.35
CA ASN A 165 -4.02 0.40 8.50
C ASN A 165 -5.22 0.59 9.45
N ILE A 166 -6.44 0.79 8.92
CA ILE A 166 -7.66 0.85 9.73
C ILE A 166 -7.89 -0.48 10.46
N ILE A 167 -7.71 -1.62 9.78
CA ILE A 167 -7.82 -2.94 10.42
C ILE A 167 -6.79 -3.08 11.55
N ALA A 168 -5.54 -2.69 11.29
CA ALA A 168 -4.47 -2.76 12.30
C ALA A 168 -4.79 -1.91 13.53
N GLY A 169 -5.31 -0.69 13.33
CA GLY A 169 -5.77 0.19 14.39
C GLY A 169 -6.94 -0.38 15.17
N ALA A 170 -7.98 -0.86 14.49
CA ALA A 170 -9.16 -1.49 15.11
C ALA A 170 -8.85 -2.80 15.82
N ALA A 171 -7.84 -3.55 15.36
CA ALA A 171 -7.31 -4.74 16.03
C ALA A 171 -6.45 -4.41 17.25
N ARG A 172 -6.17 -3.11 17.50
CA ARG A 172 -5.36 -2.59 18.61
C ARG A 172 -3.95 -3.16 18.68
N ILE A 173 -3.30 -3.33 17.54
CA ILE A 173 -1.92 -3.75 17.46
C ILE A 173 -1.03 -2.69 18.10
N PRO A 174 0.05 -3.04 18.81
CA PRO A 174 0.99 -2.06 19.34
C PRO A 174 1.52 -1.16 18.22
N LEU A 175 1.46 0.17 18.44
CA LEU A 175 1.81 1.17 17.43
C LEU A 175 3.23 0.96 16.86
N TRP A 176 4.20 0.66 17.73
CA TRP A 176 5.58 0.45 17.31
C TRP A 176 5.74 -0.75 16.35
N GLN A 177 4.99 -1.86 16.61
CA GLN A 177 5.00 -3.04 15.73
C GLN A 177 4.39 -2.70 14.37
N PHE A 178 3.30 -1.94 14.38
CA PHE A 178 2.64 -1.47 13.17
C PHE A 178 3.57 -0.56 12.35
N MET A 179 4.17 0.46 12.98
CA MET A 179 5.04 1.42 12.28
C MET A 179 6.29 0.74 11.75
N LEU A 180 6.95 -0.11 12.54
CA LEU A 180 8.17 -0.81 12.12
C LEU A 180 7.88 -1.81 10.99
N GLY A 181 6.81 -2.60 11.11
CA GLY A 181 6.41 -3.55 10.06
C GLY A 181 6.05 -2.86 8.75
N THR A 182 5.35 -1.73 8.83
CA THR A 182 5.01 -0.89 7.68
C THR A 182 6.25 -0.29 7.04
N PHE A 183 7.14 0.31 7.82
CA PHE A 183 8.40 0.89 7.34
C PHE A 183 9.26 -0.13 6.60
N LEU A 184 9.52 -1.28 7.23
CA LEU A 184 10.34 -2.34 6.64
C LEU A 184 9.73 -2.90 5.35
N ALA A 185 8.40 -2.99 5.28
CA ALA A 185 7.71 -3.50 4.09
C ALA A 185 7.76 -2.52 2.91
N LEU A 186 7.69 -1.22 3.17
CA LEU A 186 7.60 -0.20 2.14
C LEU A 186 8.97 0.28 1.65
N LEU A 187 9.99 0.23 2.51
CA LEU A 187 11.31 0.78 2.24
C LEU A 187 11.92 0.30 0.91
N PRO A 188 11.96 -1.01 0.59
CA PRO A 188 12.58 -1.46 -0.67
C PRO A 188 11.86 -0.93 -1.91
N GLY A 189 10.52 -0.89 -1.87
CA GLY A 189 9.71 -0.32 -2.94
C GLY A 189 9.96 1.18 -3.12
N MET A 190 10.05 1.92 -2.02
CA MET A 190 10.31 3.37 -2.05
C MET A 190 11.71 3.68 -2.57
N VAL A 191 12.73 2.89 -2.19
CA VAL A 191 14.10 3.02 -2.74
C VAL A 191 14.08 2.76 -4.24
N ALA A 192 13.42 1.70 -4.71
CA ALA A 192 13.32 1.42 -6.15
C ALA A 192 12.64 2.56 -6.91
N TRP A 193 11.54 3.12 -6.39
CA TRP A 193 10.86 4.28 -6.98
C TRP A 193 11.71 5.55 -6.94
N SER A 194 12.56 5.72 -5.92
CA SER A 194 13.48 6.86 -5.84
C SER A 194 14.56 6.76 -6.91
N VAL A 195 15.12 5.57 -7.13
CA VAL A 195 16.08 5.33 -8.22
C VAL A 195 15.41 5.58 -9.58
N PHE A 196 14.20 5.07 -9.78
CA PHE A 196 13.46 5.31 -11.01
C PHE A 196 13.18 6.80 -11.24
N GLY A 197 12.78 7.54 -10.21
CA GLY A 197 12.53 8.97 -10.27
C GLY A 197 13.77 9.78 -10.62
N ASP A 198 14.91 9.39 -10.08
CA ASP A 198 16.21 9.98 -10.40
C ASP A 198 16.58 9.79 -11.87
N GLN A 199 16.46 8.56 -12.37
CA GLN A 199 16.73 8.26 -13.77
C GLN A 199 15.76 8.97 -14.72
N LEU A 200 14.50 9.14 -14.31
CA LEU A 200 13.53 9.92 -15.06
C LEU A 200 13.92 11.40 -15.11
N ALA A 201 14.39 11.96 -13.98
CA ALA A 201 14.89 13.33 -13.94
C ALA A 201 16.07 13.53 -14.91
N HIS A 202 17.02 12.61 -14.94
CA HIS A 202 18.16 12.64 -15.85
C HIS A 202 17.77 12.47 -17.33
N ALA A 203 16.73 11.66 -17.60
CA ALA A 203 16.20 11.49 -18.97
C ALA A 203 15.55 12.78 -19.51
N MET A 204 15.02 13.61 -18.61
CA MET A 204 14.35 14.86 -18.95
C MET A 204 15.28 16.08 -18.97
N ASP A 205 16.49 15.92 -18.51
CA ASP A 205 17.54 16.94 -18.59
C ASP A 205 18.24 16.87 -19.97
N GLU A 206 18.89 17.97 -20.39
CA GLU A 206 19.53 18.05 -21.71
C GLU A 206 20.61 16.96 -21.97
N SER A 207 21.10 16.35 -20.91
CA SER A 207 22.07 15.25 -21.01
C SER A 207 21.50 13.93 -21.52
N GLY A 208 20.17 13.70 -21.43
CA GLY A 208 19.45 12.52 -21.95
C GLY A 208 20.00 11.15 -21.53
N LYS A 209 20.95 11.09 -20.59
CA LYS A 209 21.66 9.87 -20.22
C LYS A 209 20.96 9.11 -19.10
N VAL A 210 20.17 8.12 -19.47
CA VAL A 210 19.58 7.18 -18.50
C VAL A 210 20.55 6.04 -18.23
N ASN A 211 20.84 5.78 -16.96
CA ASN A 211 21.61 4.61 -16.59
C ASN A 211 20.71 3.38 -16.44
N TYR A 212 20.48 2.67 -17.55
CA TYR A 212 19.64 1.47 -17.59
C TYR A 212 20.10 0.36 -16.64
N TRP A 213 21.41 0.31 -16.30
CA TRP A 213 21.93 -0.66 -15.34
C TRP A 213 21.43 -0.39 -13.92
N LEU A 214 21.33 0.87 -13.51
CA LEU A 214 20.76 1.23 -12.21
C LEU A 214 19.28 0.89 -12.12
N VAL A 215 18.51 1.18 -13.18
CA VAL A 215 17.10 0.81 -13.27
C VAL A 215 16.94 -0.70 -13.22
N GLY A 216 17.71 -1.44 -14.02
CA GLY A 216 17.71 -2.89 -14.04
C GLY A 216 18.07 -3.49 -12.68
N ALA A 217 19.13 -2.98 -12.03
CA ALA A 217 19.51 -3.41 -10.70
C ALA A 217 18.41 -3.16 -9.65
N ALA A 218 17.77 -1.98 -9.66
CA ALA A 218 16.68 -1.66 -8.75
C ALA A 218 15.48 -2.61 -8.93
N VAL A 219 15.11 -2.93 -10.19
CA VAL A 219 14.04 -3.88 -10.49
C VAL A 219 14.39 -5.29 -10.01
N VAL A 220 15.62 -5.77 -10.28
CA VAL A 220 16.08 -7.10 -9.86
C VAL A 220 16.12 -7.19 -8.33
N LEU A 221 16.64 -6.17 -7.64
CA LEU A 221 16.69 -6.13 -6.18
C LEU A 221 15.27 -6.13 -5.58
N LEU A 222 14.34 -5.36 -6.13
CA LEU A 222 12.96 -5.32 -5.68
C LEU A 222 12.24 -6.66 -5.90
N ALA A 223 12.43 -7.27 -7.07
CA ALA A 223 11.86 -8.57 -7.40
C ALA A 223 12.44 -9.67 -6.49
N GLY A 224 13.76 -9.69 -6.31
CA GLY A 224 14.47 -10.61 -5.42
C GLY A 224 14.02 -10.45 -3.97
N PHE A 225 13.95 -9.21 -3.46
CA PHE A 225 13.43 -8.93 -2.13
C PHE A 225 12.00 -9.42 -1.95
N THR A 226 11.12 -9.11 -2.91
CA THR A 226 9.71 -9.52 -2.85
C THR A 226 9.58 -11.04 -2.87
N PHE A 227 10.36 -11.72 -3.70
CA PHE A 227 10.38 -13.18 -3.77
C PHE A 227 10.87 -13.81 -2.46
N LEU A 228 11.99 -13.35 -1.92
CA LEU A 228 12.56 -13.83 -0.66
C LEU A 228 11.63 -13.55 0.53
N ALA A 229 11.06 -12.35 0.58
CA ALA A 229 10.10 -11.96 1.62
C ALA A 229 8.86 -12.85 1.60
N ARG A 230 8.26 -13.09 0.42
CA ARG A 230 7.12 -14.00 0.27
C ARG A 230 7.46 -15.44 0.68
N ARG A 231 8.61 -15.93 0.29
CA ARG A 231 9.06 -17.28 0.66
C ARG A 231 9.30 -17.42 2.17
N TRP A 232 9.88 -16.39 2.80
CA TRP A 232 10.10 -16.32 4.24
C TRP A 232 8.78 -16.23 5.02
N LEU A 233 7.86 -15.38 4.58
CA LEU A 233 6.51 -15.26 5.15
C LEU A 233 5.72 -16.56 5.07
N ALA A 234 5.79 -17.26 3.95
CA ALA A 234 5.11 -18.53 3.79
C ALA A 234 5.59 -19.61 4.80
N LYS A 235 6.82 -19.48 5.32
CA LYS A 235 7.36 -20.36 6.36
C LYS A 235 6.96 -19.91 7.79
N ARG A 236 6.77 -18.61 8.00
CA ARG A 236 6.50 -18.05 9.34
C ARG A 236 5.02 -17.94 9.69
N LEU A 237 4.14 -17.87 8.70
CA LEU A 237 2.69 -17.71 8.86
C LEU A 237 1.93 -19.06 8.70
N LYS A 238 2.64 -20.18 8.62
CA LYS A 238 2.09 -21.53 8.76
C LYS A 238 2.03 -21.92 10.23
#